data_abc2b5bc74212b0c5f3182073e9b544e
#
_entry.id   abc2b5bc74212b0c5f3182073e9b544e
#
_cell.length_a   1.000
_cell.length_b   1.000
_cell.length_c   1.000
_cell.angle_alpha   90.00
_cell.angle_beta   90.00
_cell.angle_gamma   90.00
#
_symmetry.space_group_name_H-M   'P 1'
#
loop_
_entity.id
_entity.type
_entity.pdbx_description
1 polymer ?
#
loop_
_entity_poly.entity_id
_entity_poly.type
_entity_poly.pdbx_seq_one_letter_code
_entity_poly.pdbx_strand_id
1 'polypeptide(L)'
;DSQFDASSGRKDLLGPEDLLNAAGRAGRAGESATGIVLVIPGQVVGLDDAENKIGSRWSRLRDIFGQTDQCLVLDDPFTALMDRIHNSATEIGDLERYVVARLAETDHGDDGKVDIRLGLARSFAAYRKRQDADEDWVESRTAAALSLLKSDDGDLAVEQLSLRNTASMLGLPEDILDDMSKALSKHGFRNFKTVESLCDWVFEWLMVKPEYLVRLVKLETLEYLFGTEIKKLKDDQSRASYSLPKLRAALKDWMNGAPLKKIQKRLSDKTRDKKRSTSARKFVIRLVPDLAHLMGAPLQILQGHVNVHSAEKTEPCTAMVFANRCVRRGFSNAEMAAFGSLMWSAKWSRREVHRHFAEIVPYLKPAAVSESQEALEARVESASDSELNNRDLDDLI
;
A
#
# COMPACT_ATOMS: atom_id res chain seq x y z
N ASP A 1 -10.82 -10.87 26.95
CA ASP A 1 -10.55 -9.90 28.02
C ASP A 1 -9.19 -9.22 27.91
N SER A 2 -8.27 -9.70 27.11
CA SER A 2 -6.97 -9.09 26.92
C SER A 2 -6.45 -9.35 25.52
N GLN A 3 -5.89 -8.33 24.90
CA GLN A 3 -5.17 -8.40 23.64
C GLN A 3 -3.67 -8.45 23.92
N PHE A 4 -2.97 -9.32 23.19
CA PHE A 4 -1.51 -9.37 23.28
C PHE A 4 -0.94 -8.23 22.47
N ASP A 5 -0.39 -7.22 23.11
CA ASP A 5 0.36 -6.18 22.45
C ASP A 5 1.75 -6.71 22.06
N ALA A 6 1.95 -6.85 20.74
CA ALA A 6 3.21 -7.35 20.20
C ALA A 6 4.37 -6.35 20.36
N SER A 7 4.10 -5.08 20.65
CA SER A 7 5.11 -4.04 20.82
C SER A 7 5.68 -4.04 22.23
N SER A 8 4.83 -4.19 23.24
CA SER A 8 5.23 -4.21 24.65
C SER A 8 5.52 -5.64 25.18
N GLY A 9 5.06 -6.67 24.47
CA GLY A 9 5.15 -8.07 24.90
C GLY A 9 4.22 -8.41 26.09
N ARG A 10 3.29 -7.52 26.43
CA ARG A 10 2.36 -7.66 27.54
C ARG A 10 0.94 -7.94 27.03
N LYS A 11 0.13 -8.50 27.91
CA LYS A 11 -1.31 -8.61 27.69
C LYS A 11 -1.98 -7.38 28.24
N ASP A 12 -2.50 -6.55 27.34
CA ASP A 12 -3.31 -5.40 27.71
C ASP A 12 -4.79 -5.80 27.78
N LEU A 13 -5.52 -5.19 28.70
CA LEU A 13 -6.97 -5.37 28.76
C LEU A 13 -7.61 -4.74 27.52
N LEU A 14 -8.53 -5.47 26.90
CA LEU A 14 -9.34 -4.92 25.81
C LEU A 14 -10.09 -3.69 26.30
N GLY A 15 -10.00 -2.61 25.53
CA GLY A 15 -10.79 -1.41 25.77
C GLY A 15 -12.26 -1.64 25.50
N PRO A 16 -13.14 -0.77 26.04
CA PRO A 16 -14.58 -0.80 25.73
C PRO A 16 -14.86 -0.76 24.23
N GLU A 17 -14.09 0.04 23.49
CA GLU A 17 -14.21 0.20 22.04
C GLU A 17 -13.90 -1.08 21.28
N ASP A 18 -12.88 -1.82 21.69
CA ASP A 18 -12.49 -3.09 21.06
C ASP A 18 -13.56 -4.17 21.25
N LEU A 19 -14.19 -4.20 22.43
CA LEU A 19 -15.27 -5.12 22.74
C LEU A 19 -16.54 -4.79 21.95
N LEU A 20 -16.89 -3.51 21.84
CA LEU A 20 -18.05 -3.04 21.06
C LEU A 20 -17.83 -3.27 19.55
N ASN A 21 -16.61 -3.03 19.04
CA ASN A 21 -16.24 -3.33 17.66
C ASN A 21 -16.32 -4.84 17.35
N ALA A 22 -15.86 -5.68 18.29
CA ALA A 22 -15.97 -7.13 18.12
C ALA A 22 -17.43 -7.59 18.12
N ALA A 23 -18.25 -7.04 19.01
CA ALA A 23 -19.68 -7.32 19.09
C ALA A 23 -20.44 -6.83 17.84
N GLY A 24 -20.13 -5.63 17.32
CA GLY A 24 -20.76 -5.06 16.13
C GLY A 24 -20.46 -5.83 14.83
N ARG A 25 -19.45 -6.68 14.82
CA ARG A 25 -19.15 -7.56 13.69
C ARG A 25 -20.02 -8.82 13.61
N ALA A 26 -20.77 -9.14 14.67
CA ALA A 26 -21.63 -10.32 14.71
C ALA A 26 -22.90 -10.17 13.85
N GLY A 27 -23.28 -8.94 13.48
CA GLY A 27 -24.41 -8.67 12.59
C GLY A 27 -23.95 -7.83 11.40
N ARG A 28 -23.44 -8.44 10.32
CA ARG A 28 -23.12 -7.69 9.11
C ARG A 28 -24.38 -7.37 8.33
N ALA A 29 -24.59 -6.09 8.01
CA ALA A 29 -25.66 -5.66 7.12
C ALA A 29 -25.54 -6.39 5.77
N GLY A 30 -26.60 -7.08 5.39
CA GLY A 30 -26.68 -7.82 4.12
C GLY A 30 -26.68 -9.34 4.22
N GLU A 31 -26.22 -9.95 5.33
CA GLU A 31 -26.23 -11.41 5.49
C GLU A 31 -27.23 -11.90 6.56
N SER A 32 -27.41 -11.16 7.65
CA SER A 32 -28.48 -11.43 8.64
C SER A 32 -28.84 -10.18 9.42
N ALA A 33 -30.13 -10.02 9.71
CA ALA A 33 -30.65 -8.89 10.47
C ALA A 33 -30.36 -8.98 11.99
N THR A 34 -29.91 -10.14 12.48
CA THR A 34 -29.65 -10.39 13.91
C THR A 34 -28.37 -11.20 14.07
N GLY A 35 -27.48 -10.72 14.95
CA GLY A 35 -26.27 -11.42 15.35
C GLY A 35 -26.32 -11.78 16.84
N ILE A 36 -25.81 -12.96 17.20
CA ILE A 36 -25.68 -13.36 18.61
C ILE A 36 -24.22 -13.20 19.01
N VAL A 37 -23.97 -12.40 20.07
CA VAL A 37 -22.65 -12.25 20.67
C VAL A 37 -22.67 -12.97 22.01
N LEU A 38 -21.86 -14.03 22.12
CA LEU A 38 -21.67 -14.74 23.37
C LEU A 38 -20.41 -14.23 24.07
N VAL A 39 -20.58 -13.55 25.19
CA VAL A 39 -19.46 -13.09 26.02
C VAL A 39 -19.25 -14.10 27.14
N ILE A 40 -18.08 -14.79 27.08
CA ILE A 40 -17.71 -15.78 28.12
C ILE A 40 -16.65 -15.13 29.01
N PRO A 41 -16.96 -14.71 30.24
CA PRO A 41 -15.96 -14.23 31.18
C PRO A 41 -15.03 -15.40 31.58
N GLY A 42 -13.73 -15.17 31.56
CA GLY A 42 -12.68 -16.19 31.69
C GLY A 42 -12.61 -16.92 33.06
N GLN A 43 -13.46 -16.58 33.99
CA GLN A 43 -13.74 -17.37 35.20
C GLN A 43 -15.25 -17.60 35.28
N VAL A 44 -15.64 -18.86 35.33
CA VAL A 44 -17.02 -19.23 35.64
C VAL A 44 -17.28 -18.70 37.05
N VAL A 45 -18.13 -17.69 37.11
CA VAL A 45 -18.64 -17.18 38.39
C VAL A 45 -19.58 -18.25 38.91
N GLY A 46 -19.31 -18.81 40.10
CA GLY A 46 -20.26 -19.67 40.74
C GLY A 46 -21.56 -18.90 40.93
N LEU A 47 -22.68 -19.45 40.50
CA LEU A 47 -24.01 -18.93 40.80
C LEU A 47 -24.23 -19.18 42.31
N ASP A 48 -24.10 -18.15 43.09
CA ASP A 48 -24.47 -18.20 44.49
C ASP A 48 -25.94 -17.81 44.59
N ASP A 49 -26.77 -18.76 45.01
CA ASP A 49 -28.23 -18.60 45.09
C ASP A 49 -28.69 -17.50 46.07
N ALA A 50 -27.79 -17.00 46.92
CA ALA A 50 -28.15 -16.06 47.97
C ALA A 50 -27.95 -14.57 47.63
N GLU A 51 -27.05 -14.22 46.70
CA GLU A 51 -26.72 -12.81 46.49
C GLU A 51 -26.18 -12.57 45.06
N ASN A 52 -26.78 -12.52 44.06
CA ASN A 52 -26.40 -11.96 42.73
C ASN A 52 -25.01 -11.27 42.65
N LYS A 53 -24.01 -11.78 43.30
CA LYS A 53 -22.62 -11.31 43.22
C LYS A 53 -22.00 -11.76 41.92
N ILE A 54 -22.46 -11.13 40.89
CA ILE A 54 -21.77 -11.13 39.60
C ILE A 54 -20.44 -10.44 39.85
N GLY A 55 -19.32 -11.16 39.65
CA GLY A 55 -17.99 -10.64 39.94
C GLY A 55 -17.74 -9.30 39.26
N SER A 56 -16.79 -8.51 39.77
CA SER A 56 -16.48 -7.15 39.32
C SER A 56 -16.24 -7.05 37.80
N ARG A 57 -15.84 -8.13 37.15
CA ARG A 57 -15.69 -8.20 35.69
C ARG A 57 -17.03 -8.18 34.95
N TRP A 58 -18.06 -8.82 35.48
CA TRP A 58 -19.39 -8.83 34.89
C TRP A 58 -20.07 -7.46 34.99
N SER A 59 -19.96 -6.79 36.12
CA SER A 59 -20.46 -5.43 36.29
C SER A 59 -19.82 -4.50 35.27
N ARG A 60 -18.50 -4.61 35.07
CA ARG A 60 -17.76 -3.81 34.08
C ARG A 60 -18.18 -4.13 32.64
N LEU A 61 -18.39 -5.40 32.30
CA LEU A 61 -18.90 -5.78 30.97
C LEU A 61 -20.32 -5.26 30.74
N ARG A 62 -21.19 -5.34 31.74
CA ARG A 62 -22.55 -4.81 31.69
C ARG A 62 -22.55 -3.29 31.50
N ASP A 63 -21.64 -2.58 32.18
CA ASP A 63 -21.48 -1.14 32.03
C ASP A 63 -21.01 -0.78 30.61
N ILE A 64 -20.10 -1.53 30.02
CA ILE A 64 -19.64 -1.34 28.64
C ILE A 64 -20.79 -1.57 27.65
N PHE A 65 -21.54 -2.68 27.77
CA PHE A 65 -22.65 -3.00 26.87
C PHE A 65 -23.92 -2.19 27.16
N GLY A 66 -24.06 -1.61 28.35
CA GLY A 66 -25.17 -0.72 28.72
C GLY A 66 -24.98 0.72 28.20
N GLN A 67 -23.78 1.07 27.73
CA GLN A 67 -23.49 2.39 27.15
C GLN A 67 -23.77 2.42 25.62
N THR A 68 -24.79 1.73 25.17
CA THR A 68 -25.10 1.53 23.73
C THR A 68 -25.39 2.82 22.95
N ASP A 69 -25.62 3.95 23.59
CA ASP A 69 -25.92 5.22 22.93
C ASP A 69 -24.72 6.17 22.82
N GLN A 70 -23.55 5.76 23.30
CA GLN A 70 -22.32 6.51 23.01
C GLN A 70 -21.82 6.11 21.61
N CYS A 71 -22.39 6.76 20.61
CA CYS A 71 -21.76 6.78 19.29
C CYS A 71 -20.30 7.19 19.48
N LEU A 72 -19.37 6.33 19.08
CA LEU A 72 -17.97 6.70 18.93
C LEU A 72 -17.93 8.00 18.13
N VAL A 73 -17.47 9.07 18.74
CA VAL A 73 -17.13 10.28 18.01
C VAL A 73 -15.92 9.89 17.17
N LEU A 74 -16.16 9.48 15.93
CA LEU A 74 -15.11 9.27 14.97
C LEU A 74 -14.51 10.65 14.70
N ASP A 75 -13.33 10.91 15.25
CA ASP A 75 -12.51 12.01 14.79
C ASP A 75 -12.19 11.77 13.31
N ASP A 76 -12.70 12.64 12.46
CA ASP A 76 -12.44 12.58 11.04
C ASP A 76 -11.09 13.27 10.77
N PRO A 77 -10.01 12.50 10.51
CA PRO A 77 -8.69 13.08 10.26
C PRO A 77 -8.68 13.97 9.01
N PHE A 78 -9.63 13.76 8.09
CA PHE A 78 -9.77 14.60 6.90
C PHE A 78 -10.26 16.01 7.24
N THR A 79 -11.21 16.13 8.18
CA THR A 79 -11.64 17.45 8.70
C THR A 79 -10.46 18.21 9.28
N ALA A 80 -9.68 17.57 10.17
CA ALA A 80 -8.52 18.20 10.79
C ALA A 80 -7.46 18.63 9.76
N LEU A 81 -7.25 17.83 8.72
CA LEU A 81 -6.34 18.13 7.63
C LEU A 81 -6.79 19.35 6.81
N MET A 82 -8.06 19.39 6.42
CA MET A 82 -8.63 20.51 5.67
C MET A 82 -8.64 21.80 6.49
N ASP A 83 -8.86 21.70 7.81
CA ASP A 83 -8.78 22.85 8.73
C ASP A 83 -7.34 23.35 8.87
N ARG A 84 -6.32 22.47 8.84
CA ARG A 84 -4.91 22.89 8.80
C ARG A 84 -4.58 23.65 7.50
N ILE A 85 -5.03 23.15 6.35
CA ILE A 85 -4.85 23.83 5.06
C ILE A 85 -5.51 25.22 5.09
N HIS A 86 -6.73 25.32 5.62
CA HIS A 86 -7.46 26.59 5.71
C HIS A 86 -6.79 27.60 6.63
N ASN A 87 -6.32 27.15 7.78
CA ASN A 87 -5.72 28.04 8.78
C ASN A 87 -4.31 28.53 8.38
N SER A 88 -3.87 28.26 7.15
CA SER A 88 -2.60 28.71 6.59
C SER A 88 -1.44 28.41 7.54
N ALA A 89 -1.40 27.18 8.08
CA ALA A 89 -0.26 26.74 8.83
C ALA A 89 0.97 26.96 7.95
N THR A 90 1.92 27.71 8.44
CA THR A 90 3.16 28.15 7.75
C THR A 90 4.01 26.96 7.25
N GLU A 91 3.61 25.74 7.59
CA GLU A 91 4.24 24.50 7.18
C GLU A 91 3.18 23.55 6.61
N ILE A 92 2.82 23.78 5.34
CA ILE A 92 2.02 22.82 4.59
C ILE A 92 2.95 21.68 4.17
N GLY A 93 2.69 20.49 4.74
CA GLY A 93 3.50 19.31 4.49
C GLY A 93 3.08 18.55 3.22
N ASP A 94 3.83 17.48 2.90
CA ASP A 94 3.58 16.62 1.74
C ASP A 94 2.20 15.94 1.78
N LEU A 95 1.67 15.67 2.99
CA LEU A 95 0.36 15.04 3.15
C LEU A 95 -0.79 15.97 2.72
N GLU A 96 -0.74 17.24 3.10
CA GLU A 96 -1.72 18.25 2.72
C GLU A 96 -1.73 18.47 1.21
N ARG A 97 -0.55 18.58 0.60
CA ARG A 97 -0.38 18.70 -0.86
C ARG A 97 -0.92 17.47 -1.58
N TYR A 98 -0.61 16.28 -1.09
CA TYR A 98 -1.14 15.02 -1.62
C TYR A 98 -2.67 14.99 -1.62
N VAL A 99 -3.30 15.37 -0.51
CA VAL A 99 -4.77 15.35 -0.41
C VAL A 99 -5.40 16.37 -1.37
N VAL A 100 -4.85 17.57 -1.47
CA VAL A 100 -5.35 18.59 -2.40
C VAL A 100 -5.17 18.14 -3.86
N ALA A 101 -4.03 17.58 -4.22
CA ALA A 101 -3.79 17.03 -5.56
C ALA A 101 -4.76 15.88 -5.89
N ARG A 102 -5.04 15.00 -4.93
CA ARG A 102 -6.02 13.89 -5.11
C ARG A 102 -7.45 14.39 -5.27
N LEU A 103 -7.85 15.42 -4.53
CA LEU A 103 -9.17 16.05 -4.72
C LEU A 103 -9.28 16.71 -6.10
N ALA A 104 -8.18 17.30 -6.58
CA ALA A 104 -8.13 17.91 -7.90
C ALA A 104 -8.20 16.88 -9.05
N GLU A 105 -7.68 15.65 -8.83
CA GLU A 105 -7.66 14.61 -9.85
C GLU A 105 -8.97 13.83 -9.95
N THR A 106 -9.69 13.65 -8.84
CA THR A 106 -10.84 12.74 -8.77
C THR A 106 -12.13 13.31 -9.31
N ASP A 107 -12.28 14.63 -9.35
CA ASP A 107 -13.49 15.28 -9.83
C ASP A 107 -13.18 16.28 -10.94
N HIS A 108 -13.41 15.85 -12.17
CA HIS A 108 -13.50 16.74 -13.32
C HIS A 108 -14.98 17.09 -13.52
N GLY A 109 -15.29 18.39 -13.49
CA GLY A 109 -16.61 18.87 -13.89
C GLY A 109 -16.89 18.58 -15.38
N ASP A 110 -18.14 18.77 -15.83
CA ASP A 110 -18.56 18.57 -17.23
C ASP A 110 -17.68 19.33 -18.24
N ASP A 111 -16.99 20.40 -17.80
CA ASP A 111 -16.06 21.21 -18.61
C ASP A 111 -14.62 20.67 -18.61
N GLY A 112 -14.35 19.52 -18.00
CA GLY A 112 -12.98 19.00 -17.81
C GLY A 112 -12.14 19.81 -16.82
N LYS A 113 -12.75 20.77 -16.09
CA LYS A 113 -12.08 21.55 -15.05
C LYS A 113 -12.15 20.82 -13.72
N VAL A 114 -11.07 20.96 -12.96
CA VAL A 114 -10.95 20.42 -11.61
C VAL A 114 -12.03 21.01 -10.71
N ASP A 115 -12.87 20.16 -10.13
CA ASP A 115 -13.90 20.58 -9.15
C ASP A 115 -13.63 19.99 -7.75
N ILE A 116 -12.64 20.59 -7.06
CA ILE A 116 -12.33 20.26 -5.66
C ILE A 116 -13.56 20.41 -4.76
N ARG A 117 -14.44 21.37 -5.07
CA ARG A 117 -15.66 21.62 -4.31
C ARG A 117 -16.57 20.41 -4.31
N LEU A 118 -16.73 19.74 -5.44
CA LEU A 118 -17.58 18.57 -5.56
C LEU A 118 -17.04 17.41 -4.70
N GLY A 119 -15.72 17.17 -4.75
CA GLY A 119 -15.06 16.16 -3.93
C GLY A 119 -15.22 16.43 -2.42
N LEU A 120 -15.01 17.69 -2.00
CA LEU A 120 -15.23 18.11 -0.61
C LEU A 120 -16.70 17.99 -0.18
N ALA A 121 -17.64 18.42 -1.01
CA ALA A 121 -19.07 18.39 -0.69
C ALA A 121 -19.63 16.98 -0.50
N ARG A 122 -19.00 15.97 -1.15
CA ARG A 122 -19.37 14.54 -1.00
C ARG A 122 -18.69 13.86 0.19
N SER A 123 -17.75 14.53 0.86
CA SER A 123 -17.01 13.95 1.98
C SER A 123 -17.89 13.79 3.23
N PHE A 124 -17.50 12.83 4.09
CA PHE A 124 -18.13 12.68 5.41
C PHE A 124 -17.92 13.92 6.29
N ALA A 125 -16.78 14.59 6.15
CA ALA A 125 -16.48 15.85 6.81
C ALA A 125 -17.55 16.93 6.50
N ALA A 126 -17.86 17.13 5.22
CA ALA A 126 -18.89 18.09 4.80
C ALA A 126 -20.29 17.71 5.30
N TYR A 127 -20.61 16.42 5.35
CA TYR A 127 -21.87 15.96 5.91
C TYR A 127 -22.00 16.31 7.41
N ARG A 128 -20.96 16.05 8.19
CA ARG A 128 -20.93 16.39 9.62
C ARG A 128 -21.02 17.91 9.85
N LYS A 129 -20.23 18.68 9.11
CA LYS A 129 -20.22 20.15 9.24
C LYS A 129 -21.56 20.78 8.91
N ARG A 130 -22.30 20.24 7.94
CA ARG A 130 -23.69 20.66 7.69
C ARG A 130 -24.63 20.38 8.86
N GLN A 131 -24.43 19.28 9.57
CA GLN A 131 -25.20 18.99 10.80
C GLN A 131 -24.85 19.94 11.95
N ASP A 132 -23.59 20.39 12.02
CA ASP A 132 -23.10 21.37 13.00
C ASP A 132 -23.48 22.83 12.63
N ALA A 133 -24.26 23.04 11.56
CA ALA A 133 -24.65 24.35 11.00
C ALA A 133 -23.48 25.19 10.46
N ASP A 134 -22.37 24.57 10.11
CA ASP A 134 -21.21 25.22 9.44
C ASP A 134 -21.37 25.11 7.91
N GLU A 135 -22.29 25.90 7.35
CA GLU A 135 -22.63 25.84 5.92
C GLU A 135 -21.49 26.32 5.02
N ASP A 136 -20.65 27.22 5.51
CA ASP A 136 -19.54 27.81 4.76
C ASP A 136 -18.26 26.94 4.75
N TRP A 137 -18.27 25.82 5.46
CA TRP A 137 -17.07 24.97 5.62
C TRP A 137 -16.53 24.49 4.26
N VAL A 138 -17.40 23.98 3.38
CA VAL A 138 -17.00 23.48 2.05
C VAL A 138 -16.41 24.60 1.20
N GLU A 139 -17.07 25.77 1.14
CA GLU A 139 -16.63 26.90 0.33
C GLU A 139 -15.27 27.44 0.80
N SER A 140 -15.13 27.64 2.12
CA SER A 140 -13.89 28.16 2.70
C SER A 140 -12.71 27.21 2.51
N ARG A 141 -12.93 25.88 2.65
CA ARG A 141 -11.86 24.87 2.42
C ARG A 141 -11.54 24.68 0.96
N THR A 142 -12.55 24.80 0.07
CA THR A 142 -12.31 24.82 -1.39
C THR A 142 -11.43 26.00 -1.77
N ALA A 143 -11.74 27.19 -1.27
CA ALA A 143 -10.94 28.40 -1.55
C ALA A 143 -9.49 28.24 -1.05
N ALA A 144 -9.30 27.68 0.13
CA ALA A 144 -7.97 27.41 0.69
C ALA A 144 -7.19 26.39 -0.15
N ALA A 145 -7.82 25.28 -0.56
CA ALA A 145 -7.20 24.27 -1.41
C ALA A 145 -6.82 24.83 -2.78
N LEU A 146 -7.69 25.63 -3.41
CA LEU A 146 -7.40 26.30 -4.68
C LEU A 146 -6.28 27.36 -4.54
N SER A 147 -6.23 28.06 -3.40
CA SER A 147 -5.14 29.00 -3.11
C SER A 147 -3.81 28.27 -2.96
N LEU A 148 -3.80 27.11 -2.33
CA LEU A 148 -2.61 26.27 -2.21
C LEU A 148 -2.09 25.81 -3.59
N LEU A 149 -2.97 25.37 -4.49
CA LEU A 149 -2.60 25.02 -5.85
C LEU A 149 -2.04 26.21 -6.62
N LYS A 150 -2.64 27.41 -6.49
CA LYS A 150 -2.24 28.61 -7.20
C LYS A 150 -0.98 29.27 -6.64
N SER A 151 -0.77 29.24 -5.33
CA SER A 151 0.41 29.86 -4.70
C SER A 151 1.71 29.14 -5.08
N ASP A 152 1.59 27.88 -5.43
CA ASP A 152 2.71 27.06 -5.86
C ASP A 152 3.06 27.23 -7.35
N ASP A 153 2.14 27.79 -8.17
CA ASP A 153 2.27 27.86 -9.64
C ASP A 153 2.98 29.14 -10.15
N GLY A 154 3.21 30.13 -9.29
CA GLY A 154 3.54 31.49 -9.72
C GLY A 154 4.87 31.68 -10.47
N ASP A 155 5.93 30.88 -10.20
CA ASP A 155 7.27 31.02 -10.76
C ASP A 155 7.97 29.69 -11.11
N LEU A 156 7.26 28.55 -11.02
CA LEU A 156 7.89 27.27 -11.30
C LEU A 156 7.90 26.96 -12.80
N ALA A 157 8.99 26.41 -13.30
CA ALA A 157 9.03 25.83 -14.65
C ALA A 157 8.00 24.71 -14.76
N VAL A 158 7.39 24.54 -15.96
CA VAL A 158 6.34 23.53 -16.21
C VAL A 158 6.78 22.13 -15.80
N GLU A 159 8.06 21.82 -15.92
CA GLU A 159 8.66 20.55 -15.51
C GLU A 159 8.61 20.36 -13.99
N GLN A 160 8.92 21.40 -13.23
CA GLN A 160 8.90 21.35 -11.75
C GLN A 160 7.47 21.20 -11.24
N LEU A 161 6.51 21.86 -11.90
CA LEU A 161 5.11 21.71 -11.57
C LEU A 161 4.60 20.30 -11.85
N SER A 162 4.96 19.73 -13.00
CA SER A 162 4.62 18.33 -13.34
C SER A 162 5.22 17.34 -12.34
N LEU A 163 6.47 17.55 -11.93
CA LEU A 163 7.14 16.70 -10.94
C LEU A 163 6.46 16.80 -9.57
N ARG A 164 6.12 18.03 -9.14
CA ARG A 164 5.40 18.27 -7.88
C ARG A 164 4.03 17.60 -7.88
N ASN A 165 3.28 17.71 -8.96
CA ASN A 165 1.99 17.04 -9.09
C ASN A 165 2.16 15.51 -9.05
N THR A 166 3.17 14.98 -9.73
CA THR A 166 3.47 13.54 -9.69
C THR A 166 3.86 13.09 -8.28
N ALA A 167 4.66 13.87 -7.55
CA ALA A 167 5.03 13.60 -6.16
C ALA A 167 3.80 13.58 -5.24
N SER A 168 2.93 14.57 -5.39
CA SER A 168 1.68 14.66 -4.65
C SER A 168 0.74 13.49 -4.95
N MET A 169 0.58 13.11 -6.23
CA MET A 169 -0.23 11.96 -6.62
C MET A 169 0.30 10.63 -6.05
N LEU A 170 1.61 10.46 -6.05
CA LEU A 170 2.25 9.27 -5.49
C LEU A 170 2.33 9.29 -3.97
N GLY A 171 2.11 10.44 -3.30
CA GLY A 171 2.33 10.58 -1.87
C GLY A 171 3.80 10.40 -1.49
N LEU A 172 4.71 10.75 -2.38
CA LEU A 172 6.15 10.71 -2.17
C LEU A 172 6.68 12.13 -1.94
N PRO A 173 7.72 12.30 -1.09
CA PRO A 173 8.37 13.59 -0.94
C PRO A 173 8.94 14.12 -2.27
N GLU A 174 8.72 15.40 -2.54
CA GLU A 174 9.10 16.04 -3.81
C GLU A 174 10.61 15.94 -4.08
N ASP A 175 11.42 16.17 -3.06
CA ASP A 175 12.89 16.10 -3.16
C ASP A 175 13.40 14.69 -3.50
N ILE A 176 12.75 13.66 -2.99
CA ILE A 176 13.06 12.25 -3.31
C ILE A 176 12.68 11.93 -4.74
N LEU A 177 11.51 12.40 -5.20
CA LEU A 177 11.04 12.16 -6.56
C LEU A 177 11.89 12.93 -7.57
N ASP A 178 12.29 14.16 -7.27
CA ASP A 178 13.20 14.96 -8.11
C ASP A 178 14.57 14.28 -8.27
N ASP A 179 15.14 13.78 -7.16
CA ASP A 179 16.40 13.03 -7.22
C ASP A 179 16.26 11.73 -8.04
N MET A 180 15.16 10.99 -7.86
CA MET A 180 14.86 9.81 -8.68
C MET A 180 14.71 10.16 -10.15
N SER A 181 14.03 11.26 -10.48
CA SER A 181 13.83 11.72 -11.85
C SER A 181 15.16 12.05 -12.54
N LYS A 182 16.06 12.77 -11.86
CA LYS A 182 17.41 13.07 -12.34
C LYS A 182 18.25 11.81 -12.54
N ALA A 183 18.17 10.86 -11.62
CA ALA A 183 18.85 9.58 -11.73
C ALA A 183 18.33 8.74 -12.90
N LEU A 184 17.00 8.71 -13.12
CA LEU A 184 16.35 8.02 -14.24
C LEU A 184 16.74 8.64 -15.59
N SER A 185 16.72 9.96 -15.71
CA SER A 185 17.14 10.66 -16.93
C SER A 185 18.58 10.34 -17.29
N LYS A 186 19.46 10.26 -16.30
CA LYS A 186 20.87 9.87 -16.50
C LYS A 186 21.02 8.39 -16.90
N HIS A 187 20.21 7.49 -16.32
CA HIS A 187 20.23 6.06 -16.63
C HIS A 187 19.63 5.78 -18.03
N GLY A 188 18.59 6.52 -18.40
CA GLY A 188 17.80 6.32 -19.60
C GLY A 188 16.61 5.39 -19.37
N PHE A 189 15.41 5.89 -19.63
CA PHE A 189 14.14 5.20 -19.37
C PHE A 189 13.96 3.85 -20.10
N ARG A 190 14.64 3.66 -21.23
CA ARG A 190 14.56 2.42 -22.05
C ARG A 190 15.56 1.34 -21.66
N ASN A 191 16.45 1.60 -20.71
CA ASN A 191 17.55 0.68 -20.38
C ASN A 191 17.13 -0.50 -19.48
N PHE A 192 15.91 -0.50 -18.97
CA PHE A 192 15.40 -1.61 -18.15
C PHE A 192 14.89 -2.75 -19.05
N LYS A 193 15.69 -3.80 -19.18
CA LYS A 193 15.31 -4.99 -19.96
C LYS A 193 14.33 -5.90 -19.22
N THR A 194 14.39 -5.93 -17.89
CA THR A 194 13.58 -6.81 -17.04
C THR A 194 13.08 -6.07 -15.82
N VAL A 195 12.01 -6.56 -15.22
CA VAL A 195 11.51 -6.05 -13.94
C VAL A 195 12.56 -6.16 -12.83
N GLU A 196 13.35 -7.24 -12.83
CA GLU A 196 14.44 -7.42 -11.88
C GLU A 196 15.50 -6.32 -12.03
N SER A 197 15.88 -5.96 -13.27
CA SER A 197 16.87 -4.88 -13.51
C SER A 197 16.37 -3.51 -13.04
N LEU A 198 15.07 -3.24 -13.17
CA LEU A 198 14.47 -2.03 -12.59
C LEU A 198 14.50 -2.05 -11.06
N CYS A 199 14.09 -3.16 -10.45
CA CYS A 199 14.14 -3.31 -9.00
C CYS A 199 15.58 -3.17 -8.47
N ASP A 200 16.53 -3.78 -9.12
CA ASP A 200 17.95 -3.68 -8.76
C ASP A 200 18.44 -2.23 -8.83
N TRP A 201 18.07 -1.51 -9.90
CA TRP A 201 18.41 -0.10 -10.06
C TRP A 201 17.82 0.78 -8.94
N VAL A 202 16.55 0.57 -8.57
CA VAL A 202 15.92 1.31 -7.46
C VAL A 202 16.66 1.04 -6.15
N PHE A 203 17.03 -0.21 -5.87
CA PHE A 203 17.80 -0.51 -4.67
C PHE A 203 19.22 0.08 -4.71
N GLU A 204 19.88 0.12 -5.85
CA GLU A 204 21.19 0.75 -6.02
C GLU A 204 21.09 2.27 -5.81
N TRP A 205 20.06 2.91 -6.34
CA TRP A 205 19.75 4.31 -6.08
C TRP A 205 19.52 4.57 -4.57
N LEU A 206 18.72 3.74 -3.89
CA LEU A 206 18.54 3.84 -2.44
C LEU A 206 19.83 3.57 -1.65
N MET A 207 20.74 2.73 -2.12
CA MET A 207 22.02 2.49 -1.45
C MET A 207 22.96 3.69 -1.55
N VAL A 208 22.80 4.54 -2.55
CA VAL A 208 23.55 5.81 -2.65
C VAL A 208 23.07 6.84 -1.64
N LYS A 209 21.75 6.86 -1.36
CA LYS A 209 21.09 7.76 -0.39
C LYS A 209 20.22 6.95 0.58
N PRO A 210 20.83 6.23 1.52
CA PRO A 210 20.12 5.28 2.38
C PRO A 210 19.04 5.92 3.24
N GLU A 211 19.19 7.20 3.60
CA GLU A 211 18.23 7.98 4.39
C GLU A 211 16.86 8.07 3.76
N TYR A 212 16.76 7.94 2.44
CA TYR A 212 15.46 7.91 1.74
C TYR A 212 14.61 6.72 2.14
N LEU A 213 15.22 5.57 2.46
CA LEU A 213 14.45 4.39 2.87
C LEU A 213 13.56 4.68 4.08
N VAL A 214 14.06 5.40 5.09
CA VAL A 214 13.31 5.67 6.32
C VAL A 214 12.19 6.69 6.10
N ARG A 215 12.35 7.58 5.11
CA ARG A 215 11.30 8.52 4.68
C ARG A 215 10.23 7.86 3.83
N LEU A 216 10.59 6.85 3.04
CA LEU A 216 9.67 6.10 2.17
C LEU A 216 8.96 4.96 2.90
N VAL A 217 9.61 4.38 3.89
CA VAL A 217 9.10 3.25 4.66
C VAL A 217 9.08 3.62 6.14
N LYS A 218 7.93 3.50 6.78
CA LYS A 218 7.80 3.81 8.21
C LYS A 218 8.83 3.03 9.03
N LEU A 219 9.57 3.74 9.90
CA LEU A 219 10.58 3.15 10.78
C LEU A 219 10.03 1.97 11.59
N GLU A 220 8.79 2.07 12.07
CA GLU A 220 8.09 0.99 12.77
C GLU A 220 8.03 -0.31 11.94
N THR A 221 7.84 -0.21 10.62
CA THR A 221 7.85 -1.39 9.74
C THR A 221 9.21 -2.06 9.72
N LEU A 222 10.30 -1.28 9.65
CA LEU A 222 11.66 -1.81 9.72
C LEU A 222 11.95 -2.42 11.09
N GLU A 223 11.51 -1.79 12.17
CA GLU A 223 11.63 -2.34 13.53
C GLU A 223 10.85 -3.66 13.68
N TYR A 224 9.68 -3.76 13.09
CA TYR A 224 8.91 -5.02 13.07
C TYR A 224 9.61 -6.14 12.30
N LEU A 225 10.35 -5.82 11.25
CA LEU A 225 11.07 -6.80 10.45
C LEU A 225 12.35 -7.28 11.11
N PHE A 226 13.16 -6.35 11.60
CA PHE A 226 14.52 -6.61 12.07
C PHE A 226 14.65 -6.64 13.59
N GLY A 227 13.61 -6.18 14.32
CA GLY A 227 13.55 -6.27 15.78
C GLY A 227 14.63 -5.45 16.47
N THR A 228 15.26 -6.05 17.49
CA THR A 228 16.24 -5.37 18.33
C THR A 228 17.52 -4.96 17.61
N GLU A 229 17.83 -5.55 16.47
CA GLU A 229 19.06 -5.22 15.74
C GLU A 229 19.00 -3.81 15.16
N ILE A 230 17.85 -3.45 14.55
CA ILE A 230 17.69 -2.11 14.00
C ILE A 230 17.54 -1.05 15.10
N LYS A 231 16.95 -1.41 16.24
CA LYS A 231 16.79 -0.52 17.41
C LYS A 231 18.11 -0.10 18.06
N LYS A 232 19.17 -0.89 17.88
CA LYS A 232 20.52 -0.56 18.37
C LYS A 232 21.22 0.50 17.52
N LEU A 233 20.76 0.70 16.28
CA LEU A 233 21.34 1.67 15.36
C LEU A 233 20.80 3.06 15.66
N LYS A 234 21.72 4.02 15.81
CA LYS A 234 21.38 5.36 16.34
C LYS A 234 20.77 6.29 15.30
N ASP A 235 21.19 6.16 14.05
CA ASP A 235 20.83 7.06 12.97
C ASP A 235 20.11 6.30 11.82
N ASP A 236 19.38 7.05 11.03
CA ASP A 236 18.56 6.51 9.94
C ASP A 236 19.41 5.98 8.78
N GLN A 237 20.57 6.57 8.54
CA GLN A 237 21.51 6.10 7.52
C GLN A 237 22.04 4.70 7.86
N SER A 238 22.43 4.47 9.10
CA SER A 238 22.87 3.15 9.59
C SER A 238 21.73 2.12 9.51
N ARG A 239 20.51 2.51 9.88
CA ARG A 239 19.31 1.66 9.81
C ARG A 239 19.00 1.25 8.38
N ALA A 240 19.03 2.20 7.46
CA ALA A 240 18.81 1.96 6.04
C ALA A 240 19.91 1.10 5.43
N SER A 241 21.18 1.43 5.67
CA SER A 241 22.33 0.66 5.17
C SER A 241 22.33 -0.80 5.65
N TYR A 242 21.87 -1.05 6.88
CA TYR A 242 21.68 -2.40 7.40
C TYR A 242 20.54 -3.14 6.72
N SER A 243 19.45 -2.41 6.41
CA SER A 243 18.19 -3.00 5.92
C SER A 243 18.21 -3.27 4.42
N LEU A 244 18.72 -2.35 3.61
CA LEU A 244 18.63 -2.37 2.15
C LEU A 244 19.13 -3.68 1.50
N PRO A 245 20.32 -4.21 1.84
CA PRO A 245 20.79 -5.47 1.22
C PRO A 245 19.91 -6.66 1.56
N LYS A 246 19.35 -6.69 2.79
CA LYS A 246 18.46 -7.76 3.26
C LYS A 246 17.09 -7.66 2.58
N LEU A 247 16.58 -6.45 2.42
CA LEU A 247 15.30 -6.18 1.72
C LEU A 247 15.41 -6.54 0.23
N ARG A 248 16.51 -6.13 -0.44
CA ARG A 248 16.78 -6.51 -1.85
C ARG A 248 16.78 -8.03 -2.02
N ALA A 249 17.51 -8.74 -1.16
CA ALA A 249 17.58 -10.20 -1.22
C ALA A 249 16.22 -10.87 -0.91
N ALA A 250 15.47 -10.33 0.04
CA ALA A 250 14.14 -10.81 0.39
C ALA A 250 13.13 -10.57 -0.74
N LEU A 251 13.19 -9.39 -1.39
CA LEU A 251 12.33 -9.07 -2.54
C LEU A 251 12.64 -9.99 -3.74
N LYS A 252 13.92 -10.22 -4.04
CA LYS A 252 14.33 -11.15 -5.08
C LYS A 252 13.80 -12.56 -4.81
N ASP A 253 13.96 -13.08 -3.60
CA ASP A 253 13.42 -14.38 -3.20
C ASP A 253 11.88 -14.39 -3.28
N TRP A 254 11.20 -13.27 -2.94
CA TRP A 254 9.75 -13.13 -3.06
C TRP A 254 9.29 -13.20 -4.52
N MET A 255 9.91 -12.42 -5.40
CA MET A 255 9.56 -12.37 -6.82
C MET A 255 9.84 -13.70 -7.54
N ASN A 256 10.83 -14.46 -7.10
CA ASN A 256 11.19 -15.78 -7.64
C ASN A 256 10.44 -16.96 -6.99
N GLY A 257 9.29 -16.72 -6.38
CA GLY A 257 8.42 -17.81 -5.86
C GLY A 257 8.95 -18.50 -4.61
N ALA A 258 10.02 -18.02 -3.97
CA ALA A 258 10.61 -18.68 -2.83
C ALA A 258 9.62 -18.82 -1.64
N PRO A 259 9.67 -19.91 -0.88
CA PRO A 259 8.82 -20.09 0.30
C PRO A 259 9.16 -19.08 1.38
N LEU A 260 8.17 -18.69 2.21
CA LEU A 260 8.35 -17.73 3.29
C LEU A 260 9.49 -18.09 4.25
N LYS A 261 9.77 -19.39 4.45
CA LYS A 261 10.91 -19.85 5.26
C LYS A 261 12.26 -19.39 4.70
N LYS A 262 12.41 -19.32 3.37
CA LYS A 262 13.64 -18.85 2.72
C LYS A 262 13.76 -17.33 2.90
N ILE A 263 12.67 -16.59 2.69
CA ILE A 263 12.62 -15.13 2.90
C ILE A 263 12.92 -14.79 4.37
N GLN A 264 12.37 -15.57 5.32
CA GLN A 264 12.66 -15.42 6.74
C GLN A 264 14.16 -15.48 7.07
N LYS A 265 14.90 -16.39 6.41
CA LYS A 265 16.35 -16.50 6.59
C LYS A 265 17.12 -15.26 6.10
N ARG A 266 16.58 -14.52 5.14
CA ARG A 266 17.18 -13.27 4.66
C ARG A 266 16.97 -12.12 5.63
N LEU A 267 15.80 -12.08 6.27
CA LEU A 267 15.38 -10.96 7.13
C LEU A 267 15.85 -11.10 8.58
N SER A 268 15.95 -12.32 9.10
CA SER A 268 16.24 -12.55 10.53
C SER A 268 17.30 -13.62 10.73
N ASP A 269 18.34 -13.26 11.47
CA ASP A 269 19.39 -14.20 11.88
C ASP A 269 19.01 -15.05 13.11
N LYS A 270 17.90 -14.70 13.82
CA LYS A 270 17.49 -15.39 15.04
C LYS A 270 16.79 -16.71 14.74
N THR A 271 17.30 -17.78 15.35
CA THR A 271 16.81 -19.16 15.17
C THR A 271 15.35 -19.34 15.62
N ARG A 272 14.91 -18.55 16.60
CA ARG A 272 13.55 -18.63 17.16
C ARG A 272 12.49 -18.10 16.20
N ASP A 273 12.81 -17.03 15.48
CA ASP A 273 11.92 -16.43 14.47
C ASP A 273 11.88 -17.22 13.17
N LYS A 274 12.95 -17.98 12.89
CA LYS A 274 13.04 -18.81 11.66
C LYS A 274 11.93 -19.88 11.58
N LYS A 275 11.47 -20.41 12.72
CA LYS A 275 10.40 -21.43 12.76
C LYS A 275 9.02 -20.88 12.42
N ARG A 276 8.72 -19.63 12.78
CA ARG A 276 7.39 -19.02 12.65
C ARG A 276 7.19 -18.17 11.38
N SER A 277 8.25 -17.88 10.64
CA SER A 277 8.24 -17.00 9.44
C SER A 277 7.55 -15.66 9.70
N THR A 278 7.68 -15.10 10.90
CA THR A 278 6.97 -13.89 11.33
C THR A 278 7.44 -12.66 10.57
N SER A 279 8.77 -12.46 10.44
CA SER A 279 9.33 -11.33 9.68
C SER A 279 9.00 -11.44 8.19
N ALA A 280 9.04 -12.66 7.61
CA ALA A 280 8.65 -12.86 6.22
C ALA A 280 7.18 -12.52 5.95
N ARG A 281 6.26 -12.88 6.87
CA ARG A 281 4.84 -12.49 6.74
C ARG A 281 4.66 -10.98 6.86
N LYS A 282 5.33 -10.34 7.81
CA LYS A 282 5.30 -8.88 7.97
C LYS A 282 5.88 -8.17 6.74
N PHE A 283 6.98 -8.68 6.20
CA PHE A 283 7.56 -8.21 4.94
C PHE A 283 6.52 -8.21 3.81
N VAL A 284 5.85 -9.35 3.60
CA VAL A 284 4.87 -9.49 2.52
C VAL A 284 3.65 -8.59 2.72
N ILE A 285 3.14 -8.49 3.97
CA ILE A 285 1.87 -7.78 4.24
C ILE A 285 2.08 -6.25 4.31
N ARG A 286 3.22 -5.79 4.87
CA ARG A 286 3.43 -4.37 5.15
C ARG A 286 4.40 -3.70 4.19
N LEU A 287 5.52 -4.36 3.88
CA LEU A 287 6.58 -3.71 3.11
C LEU A 287 6.47 -3.95 1.61
N VAL A 288 6.04 -5.14 1.17
CA VAL A 288 5.88 -5.41 -0.28
C VAL A 288 4.94 -4.42 -0.96
N PRO A 289 3.80 -4.01 -0.37
CA PRO A 289 2.97 -2.95 -0.96
C PRO A 289 3.71 -1.62 -1.14
N ASP A 290 4.49 -1.18 -0.13
CA ASP A 290 5.26 0.07 -0.19
C ASP A 290 6.36 -0.02 -1.25
N LEU A 291 7.09 -1.14 -1.29
CA LEU A 291 8.09 -1.40 -2.32
C LEU A 291 7.47 -1.46 -3.72
N ALA A 292 6.31 -2.10 -3.88
CA ALA A 292 5.60 -2.14 -5.15
C ALA A 292 5.20 -0.75 -5.63
N HIS A 293 4.74 0.10 -4.71
CA HIS A 293 4.43 1.49 -4.98
C HIS A 293 5.66 2.26 -5.46
N LEU A 294 6.76 2.14 -4.75
CA LEU A 294 8.04 2.77 -5.12
C LEU A 294 8.54 2.28 -6.49
N MET A 295 8.42 0.98 -6.80
CA MET A 295 8.80 0.44 -8.11
C MET A 295 7.91 0.92 -9.26
N GLY A 296 6.73 1.45 -8.95
CA GLY A 296 5.84 2.11 -9.93
C GLY A 296 6.20 3.58 -10.20
N ALA A 297 6.97 4.24 -9.32
CA ALA A 297 7.30 5.65 -9.46
C ALA A 297 8.05 6.00 -10.78
N PRO A 298 9.01 5.19 -11.28
CA PRO A 298 9.66 5.45 -12.56
C PRO A 298 8.70 5.61 -13.75
N LEU A 299 7.62 4.82 -13.80
CA LEU A 299 6.60 4.94 -14.84
C LEU A 299 5.85 6.28 -14.73
N GLN A 300 5.48 6.68 -13.53
CA GLN A 300 4.74 7.93 -13.30
C GLN A 300 5.61 9.16 -13.61
N ILE A 301 6.90 9.10 -13.27
CA ILE A 301 7.87 10.14 -13.65
C ILE A 301 7.95 10.26 -15.16
N LEU A 302 8.07 9.14 -15.89
CA LEU A 302 8.11 9.16 -17.35
C LEU A 302 6.82 9.75 -17.94
N GLN A 303 5.65 9.36 -17.43
CA GLN A 303 4.36 9.91 -17.88
C GLN A 303 4.25 11.41 -17.64
N GLY A 304 4.73 11.89 -16.49
CA GLY A 304 4.82 13.32 -16.19
C GLY A 304 5.72 14.07 -17.17
N HIS A 305 6.89 13.52 -17.52
CA HIS A 305 7.79 14.11 -18.52
C HIS A 305 7.17 14.15 -19.92
N VAL A 306 6.51 13.08 -20.36
CA VAL A 306 5.86 13.01 -21.68
C VAL A 306 4.75 14.05 -21.82
N ASN A 307 4.02 14.31 -20.75
CA ASN A 307 2.97 15.34 -20.76
C ASN A 307 3.51 16.77 -20.93
N VAL A 308 4.75 17.01 -20.47
CA VAL A 308 5.41 18.33 -20.57
C VAL A 308 6.12 18.51 -21.94
N HIS A 309 6.79 17.47 -22.41
CA HIS A 309 7.58 17.48 -23.64
C HIS A 309 6.86 16.73 -24.77
N SER A 310 5.76 17.29 -25.25
CA SER A 310 4.89 16.69 -26.29
C SER A 310 5.59 16.28 -27.61
N ALA A 311 6.87 16.60 -27.79
CA ALA A 311 7.64 16.30 -28.98
C ALA A 311 8.34 14.93 -28.99
N GLU A 312 8.64 14.34 -27.85
CA GLU A 312 9.29 13.03 -27.75
C GLU A 312 8.41 12.03 -26.97
N LYS A 313 7.54 11.31 -27.67
CA LYS A 313 6.81 10.19 -27.09
C LYS A 313 7.79 9.07 -26.73
N THR A 314 8.37 9.14 -25.55
CA THR A 314 9.13 8.00 -24.99
C THR A 314 8.13 6.98 -24.46
N GLU A 315 7.93 5.89 -25.20
CA GLU A 315 7.09 4.80 -24.72
C GLU A 315 7.75 4.10 -23.54
N PRO A 316 6.99 3.80 -22.47
CA PRO A 316 7.49 3.08 -21.33
C PRO A 316 7.87 1.64 -21.73
N CYS A 317 9.00 1.14 -21.21
CA CYS A 317 9.34 -0.27 -21.40
C CYS A 317 8.44 -1.17 -20.54
N THR A 318 8.24 -2.41 -20.98
CA THR A 318 7.43 -3.43 -20.30
C THR A 318 7.83 -3.60 -18.83
N ALA A 319 9.12 -3.51 -18.52
CA ALA A 319 9.61 -3.59 -17.14
C ALA A 319 9.01 -2.51 -16.23
N MET A 320 8.92 -1.26 -16.70
CA MET A 320 8.33 -0.15 -15.92
C MET A 320 6.82 -0.33 -15.73
N VAL A 321 6.11 -0.74 -16.79
CA VAL A 321 4.65 -0.94 -16.76
C VAL A 321 4.26 -2.03 -15.75
N PHE A 322 5.02 -3.10 -15.69
CA PHE A 322 4.68 -4.27 -14.87
C PHE A 322 5.37 -4.33 -13.50
N ALA A 323 6.33 -3.43 -13.20
CA ALA A 323 7.13 -3.49 -11.97
C ALA A 323 6.27 -3.52 -10.69
N ASN A 324 5.33 -2.59 -10.56
CA ASN A 324 4.41 -2.55 -9.42
C ASN A 324 3.64 -3.87 -9.25
N ARG A 325 3.06 -4.37 -10.34
CA ARG A 325 2.26 -5.60 -10.35
C ARG A 325 3.09 -6.84 -10.02
N CYS A 326 4.28 -6.95 -10.60
CA CYS A 326 5.22 -8.04 -10.35
C CYS A 326 5.67 -8.07 -8.89
N VAL A 327 6.11 -6.94 -8.34
CA VAL A 327 6.55 -6.83 -6.96
C VAL A 327 5.39 -7.14 -6.01
N ARG A 328 4.23 -6.55 -6.22
CA ARG A 328 3.07 -6.74 -5.34
C ARG A 328 2.60 -8.19 -5.26
N ARG A 329 2.61 -8.89 -6.38
CA ARG A 329 2.17 -10.29 -6.46
C ARG A 329 3.28 -11.31 -6.26
N GLY A 330 4.55 -10.89 -6.30
CA GLY A 330 5.71 -11.75 -6.18
C GLY A 330 5.99 -12.56 -7.44
N PHE A 331 5.94 -11.90 -8.61
CA PHE A 331 6.24 -12.47 -9.91
C PHE A 331 7.54 -11.89 -10.48
N SER A 332 8.31 -12.69 -11.19
CA SER A 332 9.66 -12.33 -11.65
C SER A 332 9.66 -11.48 -12.93
N ASN A 333 8.63 -11.59 -13.76
CA ASN A 333 8.56 -10.93 -15.06
C ASN A 333 7.12 -10.56 -15.43
N ALA A 334 6.96 -9.80 -16.49
CA ALA A 334 5.69 -9.31 -16.98
C ALA A 334 4.77 -10.43 -17.50
N GLU A 335 5.35 -11.43 -18.17
CA GLU A 335 4.63 -12.58 -18.69
C GLU A 335 3.99 -13.40 -17.57
N MET A 336 4.72 -13.63 -16.48
CA MET A 336 4.17 -14.32 -15.30
C MET A 336 3.09 -13.48 -14.62
N ALA A 337 3.21 -12.15 -14.62
CA ALA A 337 2.18 -11.27 -14.09
C ALA A 337 0.90 -11.30 -14.94
N ALA A 338 1.03 -11.35 -16.26
CA ALA A 338 -0.08 -11.53 -17.18
C ALA A 338 -0.73 -12.92 -16.99
N PHE A 339 0.07 -13.99 -16.97
CA PHE A 339 -0.41 -15.35 -16.70
C PHE A 339 -1.16 -15.46 -15.37
N GLY A 340 -0.60 -14.92 -14.29
CA GLY A 340 -1.26 -14.89 -12.99
C GLY A 340 -2.56 -14.07 -12.97
N SER A 341 -2.81 -13.23 -13.97
CA SER A 341 -4.07 -12.50 -14.12
C SER A 341 -5.09 -13.29 -14.93
N LEU A 342 -4.68 -13.95 -15.99
CA LEU A 342 -5.53 -14.89 -16.73
C LEU A 342 -6.05 -16.01 -15.81
N MET A 343 -5.20 -16.53 -14.92
CA MET A 343 -5.53 -17.60 -13.97
C MET A 343 -6.18 -17.11 -12.66
N TRP A 344 -6.64 -15.84 -12.60
CA TRP A 344 -7.23 -15.28 -11.38
C TRP A 344 -8.47 -16.06 -10.91
N SER A 345 -9.30 -16.53 -11.82
CA SER A 345 -10.49 -17.34 -11.52
C SER A 345 -10.15 -18.69 -10.87
N ALA A 346 -8.99 -19.24 -11.16
CA ALA A 346 -8.50 -20.49 -10.57
C ALA A 346 -8.05 -20.36 -9.12
N LYS A 347 -7.96 -19.13 -8.58
CA LYS A 347 -7.54 -18.82 -7.20
C LYS A 347 -6.18 -19.41 -6.81
N TRP A 348 -5.28 -19.57 -7.76
CA TRP A 348 -3.96 -20.12 -7.51
C TRP A 348 -3.13 -19.24 -6.58
N SER A 349 -2.44 -19.90 -5.68
CA SER A 349 -1.41 -19.22 -4.86
C SER A 349 -0.24 -18.78 -5.75
N ARG A 350 0.53 -17.79 -5.26
CA ARG A 350 1.75 -17.32 -5.94
C ARG A 350 2.66 -18.48 -6.39
N ARG A 351 2.84 -19.51 -5.56
CA ARG A 351 3.71 -20.66 -5.87
C ARG A 351 3.13 -21.57 -6.96
N GLU A 352 1.84 -21.71 -7.01
CA GLU A 352 1.15 -22.43 -8.08
C GLU A 352 1.31 -21.71 -9.41
N VAL A 353 1.13 -20.37 -9.41
CA VAL A 353 1.40 -19.56 -10.61
C VAL A 353 2.84 -19.76 -11.10
N HIS A 354 3.85 -19.72 -10.21
CA HIS A 354 5.25 -19.96 -10.60
C HIS A 354 5.46 -21.36 -11.20
N ARG A 355 4.81 -22.38 -10.63
CA ARG A 355 4.94 -23.76 -11.11
C ARG A 355 4.32 -23.92 -12.50
N HIS A 356 3.09 -23.50 -12.66
CA HIS A 356 2.38 -23.64 -13.94
C HIS A 356 2.91 -22.71 -15.02
N PHE A 357 3.41 -21.53 -14.64
CA PHE A 357 4.06 -20.67 -15.61
C PHE A 357 5.30 -21.33 -16.20
N ALA A 358 6.07 -22.09 -15.42
CA ALA A 358 7.22 -22.81 -15.93
C ALA A 358 6.84 -23.84 -17.02
N GLU A 359 5.62 -24.37 -16.99
CA GLU A 359 5.08 -25.32 -17.97
C GLU A 359 4.76 -24.66 -19.32
N ILE A 360 4.32 -23.38 -19.31
CA ILE A 360 4.02 -22.62 -20.54
C ILE A 360 5.23 -21.92 -21.15
N VAL A 361 6.33 -21.74 -20.42
CA VAL A 361 7.53 -21.06 -20.91
C VAL A 361 8.05 -21.59 -22.26
N PRO A 362 8.06 -22.94 -22.51
CA PRO A 362 8.51 -23.47 -23.80
C PRO A 362 7.66 -23.02 -25.01
N TYR A 363 6.42 -22.63 -24.78
CA TYR A 363 5.47 -22.19 -25.81
C TYR A 363 5.43 -20.67 -25.97
N LEU A 364 6.10 -19.90 -25.08
CA LEU A 364 6.14 -18.45 -25.19
C LEU A 364 6.97 -18.00 -26.39
N LYS A 365 6.32 -17.30 -27.32
CA LYS A 365 7.03 -16.65 -28.43
C LYS A 365 7.91 -15.52 -27.90
N PRO A 366 9.00 -15.17 -28.59
CA PRO A 366 9.82 -14.00 -28.24
C PRO A 366 8.98 -12.73 -28.19
N ALA A 367 9.26 -11.87 -27.19
CA ALA A 367 8.60 -10.58 -27.07
C ALA A 367 9.02 -9.64 -28.21
N ALA A 368 8.10 -8.82 -28.71
CA ALA A 368 8.44 -7.71 -29.60
C ALA A 368 9.22 -6.63 -28.85
N VAL A 369 10.02 -5.82 -29.57
CA VAL A 369 10.87 -4.77 -28.97
C VAL A 369 10.05 -3.73 -28.20
N SER A 370 8.80 -3.44 -28.66
CA SER A 370 7.83 -2.59 -27.98
C SER A 370 6.49 -3.31 -27.98
N GLU A 371 6.27 -4.16 -26.97
CA GLU A 371 5.05 -4.92 -26.84
C GLU A 371 4.05 -4.18 -25.94
N SER A 372 2.83 -3.96 -26.48
CA SER A 372 1.73 -3.40 -25.66
C SER A 372 1.28 -4.42 -24.60
N GLN A 373 0.54 -3.95 -23.59
CA GLN A 373 -0.01 -4.83 -22.58
C GLN A 373 -0.94 -5.90 -23.18
N GLU A 374 -1.79 -5.51 -24.14
CA GLU A 374 -2.72 -6.40 -24.83
C GLU A 374 -1.98 -7.46 -25.65
N ALA A 375 -0.91 -7.07 -26.34
CA ALA A 375 -0.09 -7.99 -27.11
C ALA A 375 0.63 -9.01 -26.21
N LEU A 376 1.14 -8.56 -25.06
CA LEU A 376 1.74 -9.46 -24.06
C LEU A 376 0.70 -10.43 -23.48
N GLU A 377 -0.47 -9.96 -23.12
CA GLU A 377 -1.55 -10.82 -22.59
C GLU A 377 -1.99 -11.85 -23.63
N ALA A 378 -2.20 -11.45 -24.88
CA ALA A 378 -2.53 -12.37 -25.97
C ALA A 378 -1.43 -13.42 -26.25
N ARG A 379 -0.15 -13.01 -26.15
CA ARG A 379 0.99 -13.93 -26.32
C ARG A 379 1.05 -14.98 -25.21
N VAL A 380 0.77 -14.58 -23.97
CA VAL A 380 0.73 -15.47 -22.82
C VAL A 380 -0.46 -16.40 -22.89
N GLU A 381 -1.64 -15.92 -23.29
CA GLU A 381 -2.83 -16.72 -23.51
C GLU A 381 -2.62 -17.79 -24.59
N SER A 382 -2.04 -17.41 -25.74
CA SER A 382 -1.70 -18.35 -26.81
C SER A 382 -0.70 -19.44 -26.36
N ALA A 383 0.23 -19.10 -25.48
CA ALA A 383 1.15 -20.08 -24.92
C ALA A 383 0.46 -21.05 -23.95
N SER A 384 -0.48 -20.54 -23.15
CA SER A 384 -1.30 -21.36 -22.24
C SER A 384 -2.18 -22.36 -23.00
N ASP A 385 -2.82 -21.91 -24.08
CA ASP A 385 -3.66 -22.78 -24.93
C ASP A 385 -2.82 -23.84 -25.63
N SER A 386 -1.60 -23.51 -26.07
CA SER A 386 -0.68 -24.46 -26.71
C SER A 386 -0.22 -25.55 -25.74
N GLU A 387 0.01 -25.21 -24.47
CA GLU A 387 0.36 -26.17 -23.43
C GLU A 387 -0.81 -27.11 -23.11
N LEU A 388 -2.03 -26.57 -22.98
CA LEU A 388 -3.24 -27.36 -22.73
C LEU A 388 -3.49 -28.36 -23.88
N ASN A 389 -3.40 -27.90 -25.13
CA ASN A 389 -3.58 -28.78 -26.30
C ASN A 389 -2.55 -29.91 -26.36
N ASN A 390 -1.29 -29.66 -25.91
CA ASN A 390 -0.28 -30.72 -25.86
C ASN A 390 -0.53 -31.74 -24.74
N ARG A 391 -1.04 -31.32 -23.58
CA ARG A 391 -1.41 -32.26 -22.51
C ARG A 391 -2.49 -33.22 -22.95
N ASP A 392 -3.53 -32.68 -23.60
CA ASP A 392 -4.64 -33.51 -24.10
C ASP A 392 -4.17 -34.54 -25.13
N LEU A 393 -3.10 -34.26 -25.89
CA LEU A 393 -2.49 -35.19 -26.82
C LEU A 393 -1.64 -36.25 -26.10
N ASP A 394 -0.90 -35.88 -25.05
CA ASP A 394 -0.08 -36.82 -24.27
C ASP A 394 -0.95 -37.77 -23.40
N ASP A 395 -2.13 -37.33 -22.96
CA ASP A 395 -3.10 -38.18 -22.23
C ASP A 395 -3.87 -39.13 -23.14
N LEU A 396 -3.78 -38.98 -24.47
CA LEU A 396 -4.42 -39.84 -25.49
C LEU A 396 -3.49 -40.90 -26.08
N ILE A 397 -2.19 -40.86 -25.75
CA ILE A 397 -1.14 -41.81 -26.17
C ILE A 397 -0.75 -42.69 -24.97
#